data_2b385687866229718ad669fb3b49574a
#
_entry.id   2b385687866229718ad669fb3b49574a
#
_cell.length_a   1.000
_cell.length_b   1.000
_cell.length_c   1.000
_cell.angle_alpha   90.00
_cell.angle_beta   90.00
_cell.angle_gamma   90.00
#
_symmetry.space_group_name_H-M   'P 1'
#
loop_
_entity.id
_entity.type
_entity.pdbx_description
1 polymer ?
#
loop_
_entity_poly.entity_id
_entity_poly.type
_entity_poly.pdbx_seq_one_letter_code
_entity_poly.pdbx_strand_id
1 'polypeptide(L)'
;MSIEATAAIPEESRGDQRLALLLAMAMFVLVVDTSLMNVSISAVVRDLDTTASGVQSAIALEALVSAAFILIGSKIGDLIGRKRAYVLGLLAYAVGALSMTLAQSLVPIIIFWAIIGGIGAAHLLPAMQSLIHGNFEGPMQRKAYALVGASAAIAAAVGPLIGGFITTYLSWRIAFLGEAIIIAVVLAGIKLVHDVPYTGSKGVDVVGATLSAIGMGGVVLGVLVWQEGGEAVGALIAVGVIALGSLVWWLSKRKREGKPALLDVGLFSSKYFRLGISGQTLQQIALGGMMIALPIYLQMVLEYNAMEAGLSLAPLSLTMFAIALLAGRKAGNRSPSRIILIGFLLLSAGLLVLIPIVPRADSGWAMATPLAVAGAGLGLLVSQLNNYTLAPIEEERVSEAAGVNSAGGSFGLSFGLAFAGAIMLASLSLVFTQKAESSDVLSSTQQEQVANQLEENAEVMTNTHLEELLAGQPTAVRDEIVRINEDARPIALQIALLIPLGAALLGLLNGFRMTRLPDPEPSAAAEGVLGG
;
A
#
# COMPACT_ATOMS: atom_id res chain seq x y z
N MET A 1 35.16 31.90 -48.98
CA MET A 1 35.27 31.84 -47.49
C MET A 1 34.10 30.97 -47.01
N SER A 2 34.36 29.70 -46.96
CA SER A 2 33.37 28.64 -46.57
C SER A 2 33.32 28.58 -45.03
N ILE A 3 32.16 28.84 -44.48
CA ILE A 3 31.88 28.61 -43.06
C ILE A 3 31.55 27.11 -42.95
N GLU A 4 32.50 26.35 -42.39
CA GLU A 4 32.28 24.99 -41.93
C GLU A 4 31.23 25.03 -40.79
N ALA A 5 30.07 24.46 -41.07
CA ALA A 5 29.08 24.14 -40.06
C ALA A 5 29.69 23.04 -39.17
N THR A 6 30.14 23.42 -37.98
CA THR A 6 30.51 22.47 -36.94
C THR A 6 29.25 21.63 -36.62
N ALA A 7 29.24 20.38 -37.10
CA ALA A 7 28.22 19.41 -36.72
C ALA A 7 28.29 19.25 -35.19
N ALA A 8 27.23 19.63 -34.49
CA ALA A 8 27.06 19.34 -33.09
C ALA A 8 27.13 17.83 -32.89
N ILE A 9 28.16 17.37 -32.18
CA ILE A 9 28.24 15.98 -31.69
C ILE A 9 26.97 15.73 -30.86
N PRO A 10 26.20 14.65 -31.14
CA PRO A 10 25.07 14.34 -30.28
C PRO A 10 25.60 14.16 -28.86
N GLU A 11 25.05 14.91 -27.90
CA GLU A 11 25.29 14.65 -26.48
C GLU A 11 24.92 13.19 -26.22
N GLU A 12 25.94 12.34 -26.05
CA GLU A 12 25.75 10.96 -25.56
C GLU A 12 25.03 11.09 -24.22
N SER A 13 23.77 10.68 -24.20
CA SER A 13 22.97 10.64 -23.00
C SER A 13 23.67 9.77 -21.96
N ARG A 14 24.24 10.37 -20.92
CA ARG A 14 24.86 9.64 -19.82
C ARG A 14 23.81 8.78 -19.13
N GLY A 15 24.07 7.48 -19.01
CA GLY A 15 23.27 6.52 -18.26
C GLY A 15 23.35 5.10 -18.82
N ASP A 16 23.55 4.14 -17.95
CA ASP A 16 23.59 2.72 -18.31
C ASP A 16 22.19 2.10 -18.24
N GLN A 17 21.68 1.55 -19.36
CA GLN A 17 20.41 0.84 -19.40
C GLN A 17 20.33 -0.34 -18.42
N ARG A 18 21.47 -0.99 -18.14
CA ARG A 18 21.53 -2.09 -17.18
C ARG A 18 21.23 -1.58 -15.77
N LEU A 19 21.73 -0.38 -15.41
CA LEU A 19 21.41 0.25 -14.14
C LEU A 19 19.91 0.58 -14.04
N ALA A 20 19.33 1.14 -15.11
CA ALA A 20 17.88 1.42 -15.12
C ALA A 20 17.05 0.14 -14.91
N LEU A 21 17.46 -0.98 -15.52
CA LEU A 21 16.81 -2.28 -15.33
C LEU A 21 16.94 -2.79 -13.89
N LEU A 22 18.13 -2.68 -13.26
CA LEU A 22 18.33 -3.08 -11.87
C LEU A 22 17.45 -2.28 -10.89
N LEU A 23 17.34 -0.96 -11.11
CA LEU A 23 16.45 -0.12 -10.31
C LEU A 23 14.97 -0.49 -10.52
N ALA A 24 14.59 -0.82 -11.75
CA ALA A 24 13.25 -1.31 -12.07
C ALA A 24 12.94 -2.67 -11.41
N MET A 25 13.91 -3.59 -11.39
CA MET A 25 13.78 -4.87 -10.68
C MET A 25 13.60 -4.67 -9.17
N ALA A 26 14.34 -3.76 -8.54
CA ALA A 26 14.17 -3.42 -7.13
C ALA A 26 12.76 -2.85 -6.86
N MET A 27 12.26 -1.97 -7.73
CA MET A 27 10.91 -1.43 -7.61
C MET A 27 9.83 -2.50 -7.82
N PHE A 28 10.07 -3.44 -8.75
CA PHE A 28 9.16 -4.58 -8.95
C PHE A 28 8.99 -5.38 -7.65
N VAL A 29 10.09 -5.74 -6.98
CA VAL A 29 10.06 -6.50 -5.73
C VAL A 29 9.30 -5.73 -4.65
N LEU A 30 9.58 -4.44 -4.45
CA LEU A 30 8.91 -3.61 -3.45
C LEU A 30 7.38 -3.57 -3.60
N VAL A 31 6.87 -3.66 -4.83
CA VAL A 31 5.42 -3.56 -5.09
C VAL A 31 4.77 -4.94 -5.15
N VAL A 32 5.46 -5.95 -5.70
CA VAL A 32 4.89 -7.29 -5.84
C VAL A 32 4.73 -7.98 -4.50
N ASP A 33 5.61 -7.75 -3.56
CA ASP A 33 5.66 -8.30 -2.20
C ASP A 33 4.31 -8.20 -1.47
N THR A 34 3.79 -6.99 -1.30
CA THR A 34 2.49 -6.76 -0.66
C THR A 34 1.34 -7.46 -1.41
N SER A 35 1.40 -7.47 -2.75
CA SER A 35 0.38 -8.12 -3.58
C SER A 35 0.39 -9.63 -3.43
N LEU A 36 1.58 -10.25 -3.36
CA LEU A 36 1.78 -11.67 -3.11
C LEU A 36 1.20 -12.07 -1.75
N MET A 37 1.55 -11.31 -0.71
CA MET A 37 1.12 -11.62 0.65
C MET A 37 -0.40 -11.57 0.80
N ASN A 38 -1.07 -10.58 0.20
CA ASN A 38 -2.52 -10.43 0.27
C ASN A 38 -3.30 -11.63 -0.30
N VAL A 39 -2.83 -12.26 -1.39
CA VAL A 39 -3.49 -13.44 -1.96
C VAL A 39 -3.02 -14.75 -1.31
N SER A 40 -2.01 -14.69 -0.44
CA SER A 40 -1.46 -15.86 0.25
C SER A 40 -1.95 -16.00 1.69
N ILE A 41 -2.78 -15.08 2.19
CA ILE A 41 -3.20 -15.00 3.61
C ILE A 41 -3.68 -16.36 4.12
N SER A 42 -4.64 -17.01 3.47
CA SER A 42 -5.19 -18.30 3.92
C SER A 42 -4.16 -19.44 3.90
N ALA A 43 -3.21 -19.41 2.96
CA ALA A 43 -2.13 -20.39 2.90
C ALA A 43 -1.15 -20.20 4.06
N VAL A 44 -0.79 -18.96 4.37
CA VAL A 44 0.09 -18.62 5.51
C VAL A 44 -0.58 -18.96 6.84
N VAL A 45 -1.87 -18.65 6.99
CA VAL A 45 -2.68 -18.97 8.18
C VAL A 45 -2.64 -20.48 8.46
N ARG A 46 -2.93 -21.30 7.45
CA ARG A 46 -2.93 -22.78 7.60
C ARG A 46 -1.53 -23.36 7.85
N ASP A 47 -0.52 -22.81 7.18
CA ASP A 47 0.83 -23.36 7.20
C ASP A 47 1.59 -22.99 8.47
N LEU A 48 1.28 -21.87 9.10
CA LEU A 48 1.92 -21.38 10.33
C LEU A 48 1.04 -21.55 11.57
N ASP A 49 -0.16 -22.15 11.44
CA ASP A 49 -1.13 -22.31 12.53
C ASP A 49 -1.37 -20.97 13.27
N THR A 50 -1.77 -19.96 12.51
CA THR A 50 -1.95 -18.58 12.99
C THR A 50 -3.30 -18.02 12.57
N THR A 51 -3.58 -16.75 12.90
CA THR A 51 -4.84 -16.06 12.59
C THR A 51 -4.73 -15.19 11.34
N ALA A 52 -5.86 -14.93 10.69
CA ALA A 52 -5.91 -14.00 9.57
C ALA A 52 -5.57 -12.57 10.02
N SER A 53 -6.02 -12.14 11.22
CA SER A 53 -5.67 -10.83 11.80
C SER A 53 -4.17 -10.70 12.03
N GLY A 54 -3.50 -11.73 12.54
CA GLY A 54 -2.05 -11.73 12.73
C GLY A 54 -1.29 -11.52 11.43
N VAL A 55 -1.71 -12.20 10.34
CA VAL A 55 -1.11 -12.01 9.01
C VAL A 55 -1.42 -10.63 8.45
N GLN A 56 -2.66 -10.14 8.60
CA GLN A 56 -3.05 -8.78 8.21
C GLN A 56 -2.27 -7.72 8.98
N SER A 57 -2.12 -7.91 10.28
CA SER A 57 -1.33 -7.03 11.15
C SER A 57 0.12 -6.95 10.70
N ALA A 58 0.72 -8.05 10.26
CA ALA A 58 2.06 -8.04 9.69
C ALA A 58 2.15 -7.25 8.39
N ILE A 59 1.17 -7.39 7.47
CA ILE A 59 1.09 -6.63 6.21
C ILE A 59 0.94 -5.13 6.49
N ALA A 60 0.01 -4.77 7.38
CA ALA A 60 -0.21 -3.37 7.73
C ALA A 60 0.99 -2.76 8.47
N LEU A 61 1.68 -3.55 9.29
CA LEU A 61 2.89 -3.13 10.01
C LEU A 61 4.06 -2.87 9.07
N GLU A 62 4.26 -3.69 8.02
CA GLU A 62 5.29 -3.44 7.00
C GLU A 62 5.09 -2.05 6.36
N ALA A 63 3.88 -1.78 5.86
CA ALA A 63 3.54 -0.49 5.26
C ALA A 63 3.67 0.67 6.27
N LEU A 64 3.31 0.46 7.55
CA LEU A 64 3.46 1.45 8.62
C LEU A 64 4.93 1.77 8.90
N VAL A 65 5.77 0.74 9.06
CA VAL A 65 7.21 0.93 9.31
C VAL A 65 7.84 1.66 8.14
N SER A 66 7.50 1.28 6.90
CA SER A 66 7.94 2.02 5.71
C SER A 66 7.52 3.49 5.79
N ALA A 67 6.25 3.79 6.08
CA ALA A 67 5.75 5.16 6.21
C ALA A 67 6.47 5.96 7.31
N ALA A 68 6.63 5.37 8.48
CA ALA A 68 7.22 6.04 9.64
C ALA A 68 8.71 6.37 9.44
N PHE A 69 9.42 5.53 8.71
CA PHE A 69 10.86 5.65 8.53
C PHE A 69 11.30 6.25 7.19
N ILE A 70 10.41 6.45 6.21
CA ILE A 70 10.81 6.93 4.87
C ILE A 70 11.49 8.31 4.89
N LEU A 71 11.03 9.25 5.71
CA LEU A 71 11.65 10.56 5.87
C LEU A 71 12.99 10.46 6.60
N ILE A 72 13.07 9.59 7.57
CA ILE A 72 14.31 9.28 8.31
C ILE A 72 15.30 8.60 7.37
N GLY A 73 14.88 7.60 6.61
CA GLY A 73 15.68 6.89 5.62
C GLY A 73 16.23 7.80 4.54
N SER A 74 15.41 8.73 4.04
CA SER A 74 15.88 9.77 3.12
C SER A 74 17.01 10.60 3.73
N LYS A 75 16.87 11.05 4.97
CA LYS A 75 17.88 11.86 5.67
C LYS A 75 19.14 11.08 6.01
N ILE A 76 19.01 9.81 6.40
CA ILE A 76 20.15 8.92 6.58
C ILE A 76 20.91 8.75 5.27
N GLY A 77 20.20 8.57 4.15
CA GLY A 77 20.81 8.51 2.81
C GLY A 77 21.62 9.74 2.45
N ASP A 78 21.18 10.94 2.88
CA ASP A 78 21.93 12.17 2.72
C ASP A 78 23.26 12.18 3.50
N LEU A 79 23.29 11.54 4.66
CA LEU A 79 24.45 11.53 5.54
C LEU A 79 25.50 10.47 5.16
N ILE A 80 25.06 9.24 4.86
CA ILE A 80 25.95 8.10 4.62
C ILE A 80 26.27 7.87 3.14
N GLY A 81 25.56 8.59 2.24
CA GLY A 81 25.60 8.42 0.79
C GLY A 81 24.42 7.61 0.26
N ARG A 82 23.87 8.03 -0.88
CA ARG A 82 22.65 7.45 -1.48
C ARG A 82 22.85 6.00 -1.91
N LYS A 83 24.02 5.67 -2.44
CA LYS A 83 24.38 4.28 -2.79
C LYS A 83 24.42 3.37 -1.57
N ARG A 84 25.03 3.83 -0.46
CA ARG A 84 25.10 3.04 0.77
C ARG A 84 23.71 2.82 1.38
N ALA A 85 22.88 3.86 1.42
CA ALA A 85 21.50 3.76 1.88
C ALA A 85 20.70 2.75 1.03
N TYR A 86 20.86 2.79 -0.29
CA TYR A 86 20.24 1.84 -1.21
C TYR A 86 20.68 0.40 -0.95
N VAL A 87 21.99 0.15 -0.76
CA VAL A 87 22.52 -1.18 -0.45
C VAL A 87 22.01 -1.70 0.89
N LEU A 88 22.02 -0.85 1.93
CA LEU A 88 21.50 -1.23 3.26
C LEU A 88 20.00 -1.53 3.19
N GLY A 89 19.24 -0.75 2.43
CA GLY A 89 17.84 -1.02 2.17
C GLY A 89 17.61 -2.37 1.48
N LEU A 90 18.36 -2.68 0.41
CA LEU A 90 18.29 -3.97 -0.28
C LEU A 90 18.66 -5.14 0.64
N LEU A 91 19.69 -4.99 1.47
CA LEU A 91 20.10 -6.03 2.42
C LEU A 91 19.03 -6.28 3.49
N ALA A 92 18.45 -5.22 4.06
CA ALA A 92 17.36 -5.33 5.02
C ALA A 92 16.13 -6.01 4.39
N TYR A 93 15.80 -5.63 3.15
CA TYR A 93 14.69 -6.24 2.41
C TYR A 93 14.95 -7.70 2.06
N ALA A 94 16.20 -8.05 1.68
CA ALA A 94 16.61 -9.44 1.44
C ALA A 94 16.49 -10.29 2.71
N VAL A 95 16.84 -9.75 3.88
CA VAL A 95 16.66 -10.42 5.17
C VAL A 95 15.17 -10.68 5.41
N GLY A 96 14.31 -9.72 5.11
CA GLY A 96 12.84 -9.88 5.15
C GLY A 96 12.37 -11.03 4.27
N ALA A 97 12.71 -11.01 2.98
CA ALA A 97 12.32 -12.03 1.99
C ALA A 97 12.84 -13.44 2.36
N LEU A 98 14.09 -13.54 2.85
CA LEU A 98 14.64 -14.80 3.32
C LEU A 98 13.93 -15.30 4.59
N SER A 99 13.56 -14.40 5.50
CA SER A 99 12.80 -14.79 6.70
C SER A 99 11.43 -15.35 6.33
N MET A 100 10.75 -14.76 5.34
CA MET A 100 9.49 -15.29 4.80
C MET A 100 9.65 -16.70 4.24
N THR A 101 10.76 -16.95 3.53
CA THR A 101 11.08 -18.27 2.97
C THR A 101 11.27 -19.33 4.06
N LEU A 102 11.83 -18.95 5.21
CA LEU A 102 12.23 -19.86 6.30
C LEU A 102 11.26 -19.87 7.49
N ALA A 103 10.26 -18.99 7.50
CA ALA A 103 9.37 -18.81 8.65
C ALA A 103 8.60 -20.08 9.02
N GLN A 104 8.59 -20.39 10.34
CA GLN A 104 7.82 -21.49 10.95
C GLN A 104 6.76 -20.98 11.93
N SER A 105 6.65 -19.65 12.09
CA SER A 105 5.65 -18.96 12.89
C SER A 105 5.50 -17.52 12.43
N LEU A 106 4.51 -16.81 12.97
CA LEU A 106 4.26 -15.40 12.62
C LEU A 106 5.35 -14.45 13.14
N VAL A 107 6.00 -14.78 14.26
CA VAL A 107 6.98 -13.89 14.91
C VAL A 107 8.16 -13.51 13.99
N PRO A 108 8.85 -14.43 13.29
CA PRO A 108 9.87 -14.06 12.32
C PRO A 108 9.35 -13.16 11.19
N ILE A 109 8.12 -13.36 10.73
CA ILE A 109 7.47 -12.52 9.72
C ILE A 109 7.33 -11.09 10.24
N ILE A 110 6.83 -10.91 11.45
CA ILE A 110 6.68 -9.59 12.07
C ILE A 110 8.04 -8.89 12.22
N ILE A 111 9.05 -9.59 12.77
CA ILE A 111 10.34 -8.96 13.08
C ILE A 111 11.15 -8.68 11.82
N PHE A 112 11.35 -9.68 10.97
CA PHE A 112 12.30 -9.57 9.87
C PHE A 112 11.66 -9.03 8.60
N TRP A 113 10.44 -9.43 8.26
CA TRP A 113 9.78 -8.94 7.07
C TRP A 113 9.07 -7.60 7.32
N ALA A 114 8.17 -7.52 8.32
CA ALA A 114 7.39 -6.31 8.51
C ALA A 114 8.25 -5.17 9.09
N ILE A 115 9.10 -5.42 10.09
CA ILE A 115 9.90 -4.35 10.69
C ILE A 115 11.19 -4.12 9.91
N ILE A 116 12.06 -5.12 9.75
CA ILE A 116 13.37 -4.94 9.09
C ILE A 116 13.18 -4.70 7.59
N GLY A 117 12.29 -5.45 6.92
CA GLY A 117 11.93 -5.24 5.52
C GLY A 117 11.29 -3.86 5.28
N GLY A 118 10.35 -3.44 6.14
CA GLY A 118 9.74 -2.11 6.10
C GLY A 118 10.75 -0.98 6.27
N ILE A 119 11.74 -1.11 7.18
CA ILE A 119 12.88 -0.18 7.27
C ILE A 119 13.70 -0.22 5.97
N GLY A 120 13.90 -1.39 5.38
CA GLY A 120 14.56 -1.56 4.09
C GLY A 120 13.85 -0.77 2.99
N ALA A 121 12.54 -0.94 2.84
CA ALA A 121 11.71 -0.21 1.89
C ALA A 121 11.79 1.31 2.08
N ALA A 122 11.78 1.77 3.35
CA ALA A 122 11.93 3.18 3.72
C ALA A 122 13.25 3.82 3.26
N HIS A 123 14.31 3.05 3.14
CA HIS A 123 15.60 3.53 2.61
C HIS A 123 15.66 3.41 1.08
N LEU A 124 15.07 2.36 0.51
CA LEU A 124 15.12 2.07 -0.93
C LEU A 124 14.44 3.14 -1.77
N LEU A 125 13.20 3.52 -1.43
CA LEU A 125 12.40 4.44 -2.24
C LEU A 125 13.06 5.80 -2.45
N PRO A 126 13.48 6.55 -1.40
CA PRO A 126 14.12 7.85 -1.59
C PRO A 126 15.53 7.73 -2.18
N ALA A 127 16.28 6.68 -1.83
CA ALA A 127 17.61 6.46 -2.39
C ALA A 127 17.54 6.18 -3.90
N MET A 128 16.59 5.33 -4.34
CA MET A 128 16.40 5.00 -5.75
C MET A 128 16.06 6.24 -6.60
N GLN A 129 15.16 7.10 -6.14
CA GLN A 129 14.82 8.35 -6.84
C GLN A 129 16.05 9.26 -6.99
N SER A 130 16.84 9.42 -5.91
CA SER A 130 18.06 10.21 -5.95
C SER A 130 19.14 9.59 -6.86
N LEU A 131 19.25 8.26 -6.89
CA LEU A 131 20.19 7.54 -7.76
C LEU A 131 19.80 7.66 -9.22
N ILE A 132 18.51 7.65 -9.56
CA ILE A 132 18.06 7.91 -10.94
C ILE A 132 18.47 9.35 -11.33
N HIS A 133 18.19 10.32 -10.47
CA HIS A 133 18.50 11.71 -10.76
C HIS A 133 20.00 11.94 -10.97
N GLY A 134 20.86 11.29 -10.20
CA GLY A 134 22.30 11.52 -10.24
C GLY A 134 23.09 10.62 -11.20
N ASN A 135 22.51 9.49 -11.67
CA ASN A 135 23.20 8.57 -12.59
C ASN A 135 22.73 8.67 -14.04
N PHE A 136 21.64 9.40 -14.29
CA PHE A 136 21.06 9.55 -15.62
C PHE A 136 20.82 11.02 -15.94
N GLU A 137 20.98 11.40 -17.21
CA GLU A 137 20.73 12.75 -17.70
C GLU A 137 19.82 12.74 -18.94
N GLY A 138 19.08 13.82 -19.15
CA GLY A 138 18.28 14.05 -20.34
C GLY A 138 17.27 12.94 -20.67
N PRO A 139 17.23 12.45 -21.93
CA PRO A 139 16.27 11.43 -22.35
C PRO A 139 16.42 10.10 -21.60
N MET A 140 17.65 9.75 -21.16
CA MET A 140 17.89 8.50 -20.44
C MET A 140 17.36 8.56 -19.02
N GLN A 141 17.39 9.70 -18.35
CA GLN A 141 16.77 9.90 -17.04
C GLN A 141 15.25 9.69 -17.12
N ARG A 142 14.59 10.24 -18.13
CA ARG A 142 13.17 10.02 -18.40
C ARG A 142 12.84 8.54 -18.62
N LYS A 143 13.68 7.84 -19.40
CA LYS A 143 13.54 6.39 -19.61
C LYS A 143 13.71 5.59 -18.32
N ALA A 144 14.65 5.94 -17.45
CA ALA A 144 14.87 5.27 -16.18
C ALA A 144 13.65 5.43 -15.25
N TYR A 145 13.10 6.64 -15.11
CA TYR A 145 11.87 6.89 -14.35
C TYR A 145 10.68 6.13 -14.94
N ALA A 146 10.52 6.16 -16.28
CA ALA A 146 9.45 5.44 -16.95
C ALA A 146 9.54 3.92 -16.74
N LEU A 147 10.76 3.35 -16.79
CA LEU A 147 10.98 1.93 -16.58
C LEU A 147 10.68 1.50 -15.14
N VAL A 148 11.11 2.29 -14.14
CA VAL A 148 10.83 2.05 -12.73
C VAL A 148 9.34 2.18 -12.44
N GLY A 149 8.67 3.20 -12.97
CA GLY A 149 7.22 3.36 -12.84
C GLY A 149 6.43 2.25 -13.52
N ALA A 150 6.84 1.83 -14.73
CA ALA A 150 6.22 0.71 -15.43
C ALA A 150 6.40 -0.61 -14.66
N SER A 151 7.57 -0.81 -14.05
CA SER A 151 7.86 -1.98 -13.23
C SER A 151 6.94 -2.08 -12.00
N ALA A 152 6.72 -0.96 -11.31
CA ALA A 152 5.76 -0.87 -10.20
C ALA A 152 4.33 -1.19 -10.66
N ALA A 153 3.91 -0.61 -11.79
CA ALA A 153 2.58 -0.83 -12.32
C ALA A 153 2.37 -2.29 -12.78
N ILE A 154 3.37 -2.90 -13.40
CA ILE A 154 3.36 -4.32 -13.78
C ILE A 154 3.28 -5.18 -12.51
N ALA A 155 4.10 -4.91 -11.49
CA ALA A 155 4.09 -5.64 -10.23
C ALA A 155 2.71 -5.62 -9.56
N ALA A 156 2.08 -4.44 -9.48
CA ALA A 156 0.73 -4.30 -8.94
C ALA A 156 -0.33 -5.06 -9.75
N ALA A 157 -0.20 -5.09 -11.09
CA ALA A 157 -1.14 -5.75 -11.98
C ALA A 157 -1.04 -7.28 -11.95
N VAL A 158 0.19 -7.79 -12.00
CA VAL A 158 0.44 -9.23 -12.11
C VAL A 158 0.68 -9.90 -10.76
N GLY A 159 0.94 -9.11 -9.71
CA GLY A 159 1.22 -9.60 -8.35
C GLY A 159 0.20 -10.60 -7.84
N PRO A 160 -1.11 -10.28 -7.84
CA PRO A 160 -2.13 -11.22 -7.39
C PRO A 160 -2.17 -12.51 -8.23
N LEU A 161 -1.91 -12.44 -9.54
CA LEU A 161 -1.90 -13.61 -10.42
C LEU A 161 -0.67 -14.49 -10.19
N ILE A 162 0.52 -13.87 -10.13
CA ILE A 162 1.77 -14.59 -9.86
C ILE A 162 1.75 -15.17 -8.45
N GLY A 163 1.34 -14.38 -7.47
CA GLY A 163 1.21 -14.79 -6.08
C GLY A 163 0.22 -15.94 -5.92
N GLY A 164 -0.95 -15.83 -6.55
CA GLY A 164 -1.96 -16.86 -6.57
C GLY A 164 -1.45 -18.16 -7.19
N PHE A 165 -0.78 -18.08 -8.34
CA PHE A 165 -0.19 -19.25 -9.01
C PHE A 165 0.88 -19.92 -8.15
N ILE A 166 1.87 -19.17 -7.67
CA ILE A 166 2.97 -19.73 -6.88
C ILE A 166 2.44 -20.33 -5.57
N THR A 167 1.54 -19.63 -4.88
CA THR A 167 0.98 -20.09 -3.61
C THR A 167 0.15 -21.36 -3.76
N THR A 168 -0.62 -21.47 -4.85
CA THR A 168 -1.52 -22.62 -5.06
C THR A 168 -0.77 -23.86 -5.54
N TYR A 169 0.16 -23.71 -6.50
CA TYR A 169 0.79 -24.86 -7.17
C TYR A 169 2.17 -25.21 -6.64
N LEU A 170 2.81 -24.29 -5.89
CA LEU A 170 4.14 -24.50 -5.31
C LEU A 170 4.09 -24.26 -3.77
N SER A 171 4.44 -23.08 -3.34
CA SER A 171 4.37 -22.62 -1.95
C SER A 171 4.50 -21.10 -1.90
N TRP A 172 3.77 -20.45 -1.00
CA TRP A 172 3.94 -19.02 -0.75
C TRP A 172 5.39 -18.64 -0.43
N ARG A 173 6.16 -19.52 0.21
CA ARG A 173 7.58 -19.32 0.52
C ARG A 173 8.46 -19.16 -0.73
N ILE A 174 8.11 -19.85 -1.82
CA ILE A 174 8.87 -19.77 -3.08
C ILE A 174 8.74 -18.40 -3.73
N ALA A 175 7.62 -17.72 -3.55
CA ALA A 175 7.45 -16.36 -4.03
C ALA A 175 8.50 -15.42 -3.40
N PHE A 176 8.66 -15.48 -2.08
CA PHE A 176 9.65 -14.67 -1.36
C PHE A 176 11.10 -15.12 -1.61
N LEU A 177 11.33 -16.39 -1.86
CA LEU A 177 12.64 -16.86 -2.35
C LEU A 177 12.97 -16.23 -3.71
N GLY A 178 11.99 -16.13 -4.61
CA GLY A 178 12.14 -15.43 -5.88
C GLY A 178 12.51 -13.96 -5.71
N GLU A 179 11.89 -13.28 -4.77
CA GLU A 179 12.24 -11.89 -4.40
C GLU A 179 13.68 -11.79 -3.90
N ALA A 180 14.09 -12.66 -2.98
CA ALA A 180 15.46 -12.69 -2.48
C ALA A 180 16.49 -12.91 -3.62
N ILE A 181 16.17 -13.75 -4.59
CA ILE A 181 17.02 -13.96 -5.78
C ILE A 181 17.09 -12.71 -6.64
N ILE A 182 15.96 -12.03 -6.89
CA ILE A 182 15.94 -10.76 -7.63
C ILE A 182 16.79 -9.70 -6.92
N ILE A 183 16.66 -9.58 -5.59
CA ILE A 183 17.46 -8.66 -4.79
C ILE A 183 18.95 -8.99 -4.88
N ALA A 184 19.31 -10.27 -4.84
CA ALA A 184 20.70 -10.72 -5.00
C ALA A 184 21.26 -10.33 -6.38
N VAL A 185 20.47 -10.43 -7.45
CA VAL A 185 20.85 -9.97 -8.81
C VAL A 185 21.07 -8.45 -8.82
N VAL A 186 20.18 -7.69 -8.17
CA VAL A 186 20.33 -6.23 -8.06
C VAL A 186 21.61 -5.87 -7.29
N LEU A 187 21.88 -6.53 -6.17
CA LEU A 187 23.12 -6.35 -5.39
C LEU A 187 24.38 -6.73 -6.17
N ALA A 188 24.35 -7.79 -6.97
CA ALA A 188 25.48 -8.16 -7.84
C ALA A 188 25.82 -7.05 -8.86
N GLY A 189 24.80 -6.33 -9.33
CA GLY A 189 24.96 -5.17 -10.23
C GLY A 189 25.28 -3.85 -9.56
N ILE A 190 25.45 -3.79 -8.25
CA ILE A 190 25.61 -2.53 -7.49
C ILE A 190 26.85 -1.70 -7.90
N LYS A 191 27.82 -2.31 -8.57
CA LYS A 191 29.00 -1.61 -9.10
C LYS A 191 28.64 -0.59 -10.19
N LEU A 192 27.53 -0.78 -10.89
CA LEU A 192 27.01 0.16 -11.90
C LEU A 192 26.45 1.44 -11.29
N VAL A 193 26.08 1.41 -10.01
CA VAL A 193 25.57 2.58 -9.28
C VAL A 193 26.74 3.49 -8.88
N HIS A 194 26.73 4.74 -9.34
CA HIS A 194 27.61 5.78 -8.83
C HIS A 194 26.92 6.51 -7.68
N ASP A 195 27.67 6.80 -6.62
CA ASP A 195 27.12 7.54 -5.47
C ASP A 195 26.84 9.01 -5.86
N VAL A 196 25.79 9.55 -5.29
CA VAL A 196 25.37 10.93 -5.55
C VAL A 196 25.74 11.79 -4.34
N PRO A 197 26.67 12.76 -4.50
CA PRO A 197 27.06 13.64 -3.41
C PRO A 197 25.88 14.48 -2.93
N TYR A 198 25.65 14.51 -1.62
CA TYR A 198 24.67 15.39 -1.02
C TYR A 198 25.29 16.76 -0.69
N THR A 199 24.70 17.81 -1.24
CA THR A 199 25.17 19.20 -1.09
C THR A 199 24.39 20.01 -0.05
N GLY A 200 23.31 19.44 0.52
CA GLY A 200 22.44 20.12 1.46
C GLY A 200 22.88 20.03 2.93
N SER A 201 22.02 20.49 3.83
CA SER A 201 22.26 20.50 5.28
C SER A 201 22.37 19.08 5.86
N LYS A 202 23.48 18.79 6.56
CA LYS A 202 23.72 17.50 7.24
C LYS A 202 23.05 17.38 8.60
N GLY A 203 22.26 18.35 9.04
CA GLY A 203 21.58 18.32 10.33
C GLY A 203 20.43 17.29 10.37
N VAL A 204 20.42 16.43 11.39
CA VAL A 204 19.31 15.49 11.64
C VAL A 204 18.37 16.08 12.68
N ASP A 205 17.09 16.11 12.36
CA ASP A 205 16.04 16.47 13.31
C ASP A 205 15.54 15.21 14.01
N VAL A 206 16.29 14.75 15.02
CA VAL A 206 15.98 13.53 15.78
C VAL A 206 14.62 13.65 16.47
N VAL A 207 14.28 14.84 17.00
CA VAL A 207 12.99 15.06 17.68
C VAL A 207 11.84 14.96 16.69
N GLY A 208 11.95 15.62 15.53
CA GLY A 208 10.94 15.51 14.47
C GLY A 208 10.78 14.07 13.97
N ALA A 209 11.91 13.35 13.77
CA ALA A 209 11.91 11.94 13.38
C ALA A 209 11.19 11.05 14.42
N THR A 210 11.51 11.21 15.70
CA THR A 210 10.88 10.45 16.79
C THR A 210 9.37 10.74 16.90
N LEU A 211 8.99 12.02 16.83
CA LEU A 211 7.57 12.42 16.85
C LEU A 211 6.79 11.89 15.65
N SER A 212 7.41 11.85 14.46
CA SER A 212 6.81 11.28 13.26
C SER A 212 6.58 9.77 13.41
N ALA A 213 7.59 9.03 13.87
CA ALA A 213 7.51 7.58 14.06
C ALA A 213 6.48 7.21 15.15
N ILE A 214 6.51 7.88 16.31
CA ILE A 214 5.52 7.67 17.38
C ILE A 214 4.12 8.08 16.92
N GLY A 215 4.01 9.15 16.17
CA GLY A 215 2.73 9.68 15.69
C GLY A 215 2.03 8.74 14.72
N MET A 216 2.71 8.35 13.65
CA MET A 216 2.18 7.39 12.67
C MET A 216 2.01 6.02 13.30
N GLY A 217 3.04 5.55 14.05
CA GLY A 217 3.03 4.27 14.73
C GLY A 217 1.88 4.16 15.73
N GLY A 218 1.70 5.15 16.60
CA GLY A 218 0.65 5.14 17.61
C GLY A 218 -0.76 5.03 17.04
N VAL A 219 -1.06 5.77 15.95
CA VAL A 219 -2.37 5.68 15.29
C VAL A 219 -2.62 4.30 14.71
N VAL A 220 -1.70 3.78 13.89
CA VAL A 220 -1.93 2.50 13.21
C VAL A 220 -1.81 1.32 14.15
N LEU A 221 -0.82 1.32 15.08
CA LEU A 221 -0.71 0.27 16.10
C LEU A 221 -1.95 0.25 17.01
N GLY A 222 -2.53 1.42 17.33
CA GLY A 222 -3.78 1.47 18.07
C GLY A 222 -4.93 0.77 17.34
N VAL A 223 -5.00 0.91 16.01
CA VAL A 223 -6.00 0.20 15.20
C VAL A 223 -5.70 -1.30 15.12
N LEU A 224 -4.43 -1.70 14.99
CA LEU A 224 -4.04 -3.11 14.98
C LEU A 224 -4.31 -3.80 16.31
N VAL A 225 -4.01 -3.13 17.44
CA VAL A 225 -4.33 -3.63 18.78
C VAL A 225 -5.84 -3.76 18.99
N TRP A 226 -6.64 -2.87 18.41
CA TRP A 226 -8.11 -3.01 18.40
C TRP A 226 -8.55 -4.27 17.64
N GLN A 227 -7.95 -4.53 16.49
CA GLN A 227 -8.20 -5.74 15.68
C GLN A 227 -7.95 -7.02 16.46
N GLU A 228 -6.90 -7.05 17.31
CA GLU A 228 -6.54 -8.18 18.17
C GLU A 228 -7.31 -8.20 19.51
N GLY A 229 -8.31 -7.35 19.71
CA GLY A 229 -9.10 -7.29 20.95
C GLY A 229 -8.37 -6.71 22.16
N GLY A 230 -7.25 -6.01 21.97
CA GLY A 230 -6.44 -5.45 23.06
C GLY A 230 -7.03 -4.20 23.70
N GLU A 231 -6.73 -3.96 24.98
CA GLU A 231 -7.30 -2.85 25.77
C GLU A 231 -6.60 -1.48 25.56
N ALA A 232 -5.37 -1.47 25.00
CA ALA A 232 -4.55 -0.25 24.91
C ALA A 232 -4.90 0.69 23.73
N VAL A 233 -5.96 0.41 22.97
CA VAL A 233 -6.36 1.10 21.74
C VAL A 233 -6.44 2.61 21.90
N GLY A 234 -7.23 3.07 22.87
CA GLY A 234 -7.45 4.50 23.12
C GLY A 234 -6.17 5.23 23.50
N ALA A 235 -5.32 4.60 24.30
CA ALA A 235 -4.03 5.16 24.71
C ALA A 235 -3.07 5.30 23.54
N LEU A 236 -2.95 4.27 22.70
CA LEU A 236 -2.06 4.27 21.52
C LEU A 236 -2.50 5.33 20.51
N ILE A 237 -3.79 5.40 20.17
CA ILE A 237 -4.32 6.42 19.26
C ILE A 237 -4.12 7.82 19.84
N ALA A 238 -4.39 8.03 21.13
CA ALA A 238 -4.19 9.34 21.78
C ALA A 238 -2.71 9.76 21.74
N VAL A 239 -1.78 8.86 22.07
CA VAL A 239 -0.34 9.11 21.98
C VAL A 239 0.06 9.45 20.53
N GLY A 240 -0.45 8.71 19.56
CA GLY A 240 -0.21 8.96 18.14
C GLY A 240 -0.66 10.35 17.70
N VAL A 241 -1.91 10.71 18.00
CA VAL A 241 -2.50 12.03 17.66
C VAL A 241 -1.75 13.17 18.35
N ILE A 242 -1.42 13.03 19.64
CA ILE A 242 -0.64 14.02 20.39
C ILE A 242 0.76 14.18 19.78
N ALA A 243 1.41 13.08 19.41
CA ALA A 243 2.74 13.12 18.79
C ALA A 243 2.71 13.80 17.41
N LEU A 244 1.68 13.54 16.57
CA LEU A 244 1.50 14.22 15.28
C LEU A 244 1.23 15.73 15.47
N GLY A 245 0.40 16.11 16.43
CA GLY A 245 0.18 17.52 16.79
C GLY A 245 1.48 18.19 17.27
N SER A 246 2.24 17.49 18.12
CA SER A 246 3.55 17.95 18.61
C SER A 246 4.58 18.06 17.49
N LEU A 247 4.55 17.16 16.51
CA LEU A 247 5.39 17.21 15.30
C LEU A 247 5.13 18.50 14.51
N VAL A 248 3.86 18.80 14.23
CA VAL A 248 3.49 20.03 13.49
C VAL A 248 3.96 21.28 14.23
N TRP A 249 3.78 21.32 15.55
CA TRP A 249 4.27 22.42 16.38
C TRP A 249 5.81 22.51 16.35
N TRP A 250 6.51 21.39 16.52
CA TRP A 250 7.96 21.31 16.51
C TRP A 250 8.56 21.79 15.17
N LEU A 251 8.07 21.26 14.05
CA LEU A 251 8.53 21.64 12.72
C LEU A 251 8.28 23.13 12.45
N SER A 252 7.12 23.66 12.87
CA SER A 252 6.79 25.09 12.76
C SER A 252 7.73 25.95 13.60
N LYS A 253 8.13 25.50 14.80
CA LYS A 253 9.10 26.16 15.66
C LYS A 253 10.49 26.17 15.01
N ARG A 254 10.97 25.01 14.52
CA ARG A 254 12.28 24.87 13.84
C ARG A 254 12.38 25.79 12.61
N LYS A 255 11.31 25.87 11.84
CA LYS A 255 11.23 26.78 10.69
C LYS A 255 11.40 28.25 11.10
N ARG A 256 10.70 28.68 12.15
CA ARG A 256 10.84 30.06 12.67
C ARG A 256 12.23 30.38 13.21
N GLU A 257 12.90 29.38 13.75
CA GLU A 257 14.27 29.50 14.26
C GLU A 257 15.35 29.34 13.17
N GLY A 258 14.98 29.09 11.90
CA GLY A 258 15.92 28.85 10.79
C GLY A 258 16.77 27.60 10.96
N LYS A 259 16.31 26.62 11.78
CA LYS A 259 17.03 25.37 12.06
C LYS A 259 16.63 24.27 11.08
N PRO A 260 17.57 23.34 10.74
CA PRO A 260 17.23 22.16 9.95
C PRO A 260 16.09 21.38 10.60
N ALA A 261 15.07 21.01 9.84
CA ALA A 261 13.93 20.23 10.28
C ALA A 261 13.84 18.92 9.49
N LEU A 262 13.09 17.93 10.01
CA LEU A 262 12.84 16.66 9.32
C LEU A 262 12.21 16.91 7.94
N LEU A 263 11.26 17.83 7.89
CA LEU A 263 10.64 18.33 6.66
C LEU A 263 10.32 19.84 6.79
N ASP A 264 10.29 20.53 5.66
CA ASP A 264 9.89 21.93 5.65
C ASP A 264 8.36 22.05 5.59
N VAL A 265 7.77 22.51 6.69
CA VAL A 265 6.32 22.82 6.75
C VAL A 265 5.87 23.86 5.70
N GLY A 266 6.81 24.58 5.06
CA GLY A 266 6.53 25.47 3.95
C GLY A 266 5.97 24.77 2.72
N LEU A 267 6.20 23.48 2.55
CA LEU A 267 5.55 22.67 1.51
C LEU A 267 4.02 22.72 1.65
N PHE A 268 3.53 22.70 2.89
CA PHE A 268 2.08 22.74 3.18
C PHE A 268 1.46 24.13 3.03
N SER A 269 2.24 25.18 2.73
CA SER A 269 1.67 26.48 2.35
C SER A 269 1.06 26.44 0.95
N SER A 270 1.57 25.59 0.05
CA SER A 270 0.99 25.35 -1.26
C SER A 270 -0.34 24.62 -1.15
N LYS A 271 -1.39 25.20 -1.74
CA LYS A 271 -2.72 24.56 -1.83
C LYS A 271 -2.68 23.28 -2.66
N TYR A 272 -1.89 23.27 -3.72
CA TYR A 272 -1.70 22.11 -4.60
C TYR A 272 -1.07 20.93 -3.84
N PHE A 273 -0.01 21.20 -3.10
CA PHE A 273 0.64 20.17 -2.29
C PHE A 273 -0.29 19.57 -1.24
N ARG A 274 -1.04 20.43 -0.50
CA ARG A 274 -2.01 19.93 0.50
C ARG A 274 -3.12 19.09 -0.09
N LEU A 275 -3.70 19.54 -1.22
CA LEU A 275 -4.76 18.80 -1.90
C LEU A 275 -4.20 17.51 -2.53
N GLY A 276 -3.02 17.58 -3.12
CA GLY A 276 -2.36 16.44 -3.73
C GLY A 276 -2.02 15.34 -2.73
N ILE A 277 -1.32 15.68 -1.64
CA ILE A 277 -0.96 14.69 -0.60
C ILE A 277 -2.20 14.09 0.08
N SER A 278 -3.24 14.91 0.36
CA SER A 278 -4.48 14.36 0.90
C SER A 278 -5.19 13.44 -0.10
N GLY A 279 -5.17 13.77 -1.39
CA GLY A 279 -5.65 12.88 -2.46
C GLY A 279 -4.89 11.57 -2.51
N GLN A 280 -3.55 11.63 -2.43
CA GLN A 280 -2.68 10.45 -2.40
C GLN A 280 -2.97 9.55 -1.18
N THR A 281 -3.09 10.15 0.00
CA THR A 281 -3.40 9.40 1.23
C THR A 281 -4.78 8.74 1.14
N LEU A 282 -5.82 9.47 0.67
CA LEU A 282 -7.17 8.93 0.51
C LEU A 282 -7.24 7.82 -0.54
N GLN A 283 -6.52 7.95 -1.65
CA GLN A 283 -6.43 6.90 -2.67
C GLN A 283 -5.79 5.63 -2.09
N GLN A 284 -4.75 5.77 -1.29
CA GLN A 284 -4.06 4.65 -0.66
C GLN A 284 -4.87 4.01 0.48
N ILE A 285 -5.66 4.79 1.25
CA ILE A 285 -6.64 4.23 2.20
C ILE A 285 -7.67 3.38 1.47
N ALA A 286 -8.19 3.87 0.34
CA ALA A 286 -9.16 3.12 -0.44
C ALA A 286 -8.56 1.82 -1.01
N LEU A 287 -7.33 1.90 -1.55
CA LEU A 287 -6.61 0.74 -2.07
C LEU A 287 -6.35 -0.29 -0.95
N GLY A 288 -5.79 0.14 0.18
CA GLY A 288 -5.48 -0.74 1.32
C GLY A 288 -6.73 -1.42 1.88
N GLY A 289 -7.83 -0.69 2.04
CA GLY A 289 -9.10 -1.26 2.50
C GLY A 289 -9.66 -2.34 1.57
N MET A 290 -9.55 -2.15 0.24
CA MET A 290 -9.94 -3.19 -0.71
C MET A 290 -8.96 -4.37 -0.72
N MET A 291 -7.65 -4.10 -0.60
CA MET A 291 -6.59 -5.12 -0.66
C MET A 291 -6.61 -6.06 0.54
N ILE A 292 -7.23 -5.70 1.66
CA ILE A 292 -7.41 -6.60 2.80
C ILE A 292 -8.77 -7.27 2.78
N ALA A 293 -9.85 -6.52 2.59
CA ALA A 293 -11.20 -7.02 2.72
C ALA A 293 -11.57 -8.04 1.63
N LEU A 294 -11.20 -7.77 0.36
CA LEU A 294 -11.58 -8.63 -0.76
C LEU A 294 -10.87 -10.00 -0.76
N PRO A 295 -9.53 -10.09 -0.59
CA PRO A 295 -8.85 -11.38 -0.53
C PRO A 295 -9.36 -12.27 0.61
N ILE A 296 -9.62 -11.70 1.78
CA ILE A 296 -10.15 -12.44 2.92
C ILE A 296 -11.53 -13.01 2.60
N TYR A 297 -12.42 -12.19 2.05
CA TYR A 297 -13.74 -12.67 1.65
C TYR A 297 -13.65 -13.80 0.63
N LEU A 298 -12.83 -13.64 -0.42
CA LEU A 298 -12.63 -14.66 -1.44
C LEU A 298 -12.09 -15.98 -0.85
N GLN A 299 -11.14 -15.89 0.07
CA GLN A 299 -10.45 -17.05 0.62
C GLN A 299 -11.19 -17.70 1.82
N MET A 300 -11.87 -16.91 2.65
CA MET A 300 -12.52 -17.41 3.87
C MET A 300 -14.03 -17.67 3.70
N VAL A 301 -14.68 -16.94 2.79
CA VAL A 301 -16.14 -17.09 2.56
C VAL A 301 -16.42 -17.95 1.33
N LEU A 302 -15.80 -17.63 0.20
CA LEU A 302 -15.94 -18.42 -1.02
C LEU A 302 -14.98 -19.62 -1.06
N GLU A 303 -14.13 -19.76 -0.03
CA GLU A 303 -13.14 -20.84 0.13
C GLU A 303 -12.21 -21.01 -1.08
N TYR A 304 -11.95 -19.89 -1.77
CA TYR A 304 -11.08 -19.86 -2.94
C TYR A 304 -9.63 -20.10 -2.54
N ASN A 305 -8.93 -20.86 -3.36
CA ASN A 305 -7.47 -20.93 -3.27
C ASN A 305 -6.85 -19.59 -3.72
N ALA A 306 -5.55 -19.44 -3.51
CA ALA A 306 -4.85 -18.19 -3.82
C ALA A 306 -4.93 -17.80 -5.32
N MET A 307 -4.95 -18.79 -6.24
CA MET A 307 -5.08 -18.56 -7.68
C MET A 307 -6.47 -18.06 -8.05
N GLU A 308 -7.51 -18.65 -7.51
CA GLU A 308 -8.90 -18.23 -7.74
C GLU A 308 -9.16 -16.84 -7.18
N ALA A 309 -8.62 -16.53 -5.99
CA ALA A 309 -8.66 -15.21 -5.40
C ALA A 309 -7.92 -14.18 -6.27
N GLY A 310 -6.71 -14.51 -6.73
CA GLY A 310 -5.93 -13.66 -7.63
C GLY A 310 -6.63 -13.39 -8.96
N LEU A 311 -7.24 -14.40 -9.57
CA LEU A 311 -8.03 -14.26 -10.80
C LEU A 311 -9.28 -13.39 -10.58
N SER A 312 -9.93 -13.51 -9.43
CA SER A 312 -11.09 -12.69 -9.07
C SER A 312 -10.73 -11.21 -8.89
N LEU A 313 -9.50 -10.90 -8.47
CA LEU A 313 -8.97 -9.55 -8.32
C LEU A 313 -8.32 -9.01 -9.61
N ALA A 314 -8.05 -9.86 -10.60
CA ALA A 314 -7.42 -9.44 -11.86
C ALA A 314 -8.16 -8.31 -12.59
N PRO A 315 -9.50 -8.23 -12.64
CA PRO A 315 -10.20 -7.10 -13.24
C PRO A 315 -9.83 -5.76 -12.61
N LEU A 316 -9.64 -5.68 -11.29
CA LEU A 316 -9.17 -4.48 -10.59
C LEU A 316 -7.75 -4.10 -11.02
N SER A 317 -6.81 -5.04 -10.92
CA SER A 317 -5.39 -4.80 -11.13
C SER A 317 -5.06 -4.52 -12.61
N LEU A 318 -5.62 -5.30 -13.52
CA LEU A 318 -5.36 -5.15 -14.97
C LEU A 318 -5.98 -3.86 -15.53
N THR A 319 -7.19 -3.48 -15.09
CA THR A 319 -7.77 -2.20 -15.52
C THR A 319 -7.05 -1.01 -14.92
N MET A 320 -6.62 -1.10 -13.65
CA MET A 320 -5.78 -0.09 -13.02
C MET A 320 -4.50 0.13 -13.83
N PHE A 321 -3.79 -0.93 -14.17
CA PHE A 321 -2.58 -0.86 -14.99
C PHE A 321 -2.83 -0.28 -16.38
N ALA A 322 -3.81 -0.82 -17.12
CA ALA A 322 -4.11 -0.39 -18.48
C ALA A 322 -4.50 1.09 -18.54
N ILE A 323 -5.35 1.54 -17.61
CA ILE A 323 -5.81 2.93 -17.55
C ILE A 323 -4.68 3.86 -17.07
N ALA A 324 -3.85 3.45 -16.11
CA ALA A 324 -2.68 4.24 -15.69
C ALA A 324 -1.71 4.48 -16.86
N LEU A 325 -1.43 3.44 -17.65
CA LEU A 325 -0.56 3.54 -18.83
C LEU A 325 -1.17 4.44 -19.91
N LEU A 326 -2.47 4.28 -20.23
CA LEU A 326 -3.16 5.09 -21.24
C LEU A 326 -3.29 6.55 -20.82
N ALA A 327 -3.60 6.81 -19.56
CA ALA A 327 -3.72 8.16 -19.00
C ALA A 327 -2.35 8.85 -18.92
N GLY A 328 -1.30 8.14 -18.54
CA GLY A 328 0.08 8.64 -18.52
C GLY A 328 0.54 9.11 -19.90
N ARG A 329 0.28 8.33 -20.95
CA ARG A 329 0.63 8.68 -22.34
C ARG A 329 -0.09 9.94 -22.87
N LYS A 330 -1.24 10.31 -22.31
CA LYS A 330 -2.07 11.46 -22.74
C LYS A 330 -2.01 12.62 -21.73
N ALA A 331 -1.17 12.56 -20.74
CA ALA A 331 -1.13 13.51 -19.62
C ALA A 331 -0.84 14.97 -20.09
N GLY A 332 -0.03 15.16 -21.12
CA GLY A 332 0.33 16.50 -21.63
C GLY A 332 -0.81 17.34 -22.22
N ASN A 333 -1.96 16.73 -22.56
CA ASN A 333 -3.07 17.41 -23.25
C ASN A 333 -4.34 17.55 -22.41
N ARG A 334 -4.35 17.13 -21.14
CA ARG A 334 -5.56 17.12 -20.31
C ARG A 334 -5.28 17.66 -18.92
N SER A 335 -6.28 18.32 -18.35
CA SER A 335 -6.28 18.84 -16.99
C SER A 335 -6.07 17.72 -15.94
N PRO A 336 -4.95 17.70 -15.19
CA PRO A 336 -4.70 16.70 -14.15
C PRO A 336 -5.81 16.67 -13.10
N SER A 337 -6.31 17.85 -12.69
CA SER A 337 -7.36 17.96 -11.67
C SER A 337 -8.67 17.29 -12.11
N ARG A 338 -9.06 17.39 -13.39
CA ARG A 338 -10.25 16.72 -13.92
C ARG A 338 -10.07 15.20 -14.00
N ILE A 339 -8.87 14.74 -14.36
CA ILE A 339 -8.57 13.30 -14.40
C ILE A 339 -8.65 12.71 -12.98
N ILE A 340 -8.11 13.41 -11.99
CA ILE A 340 -8.19 13.01 -10.57
C ILE A 340 -9.65 12.96 -10.11
N LEU A 341 -10.46 13.97 -10.46
CA LEU A 341 -11.88 13.98 -10.12
C LEU A 341 -12.62 12.77 -10.71
N ILE A 342 -12.40 12.48 -12.00
CA ILE A 342 -12.99 11.32 -12.68
C ILE A 342 -12.47 10.02 -12.04
N GLY A 343 -11.21 9.96 -11.65
CA GLY A 343 -10.63 8.81 -10.96
C GLY A 343 -11.36 8.49 -9.65
N PHE A 344 -11.56 9.48 -8.79
CA PHE A 344 -12.33 9.29 -7.55
C PHE A 344 -13.81 9.01 -7.80
N LEU A 345 -14.40 9.57 -8.86
CA LEU A 345 -15.78 9.27 -9.24
C LEU A 345 -15.94 7.80 -9.65
N LEU A 346 -15.06 7.28 -10.51
CA LEU A 346 -15.09 5.88 -10.94
C LEU A 346 -14.80 4.93 -9.77
N LEU A 347 -13.84 5.25 -8.91
CA LEU A 347 -13.54 4.47 -7.71
C LEU A 347 -14.77 4.40 -6.78
N SER A 348 -15.41 5.55 -6.52
CA SER A 348 -16.63 5.60 -5.71
C SER A 348 -17.79 4.83 -6.36
N ALA A 349 -17.98 4.98 -7.67
CA ALA A 349 -19.01 4.26 -8.41
C ALA A 349 -18.79 2.75 -8.40
N GLY A 350 -17.55 2.29 -8.61
CA GLY A 350 -17.21 0.88 -8.53
C GLY A 350 -17.51 0.28 -7.15
N LEU A 351 -17.13 0.97 -6.07
CA LEU A 351 -17.40 0.54 -4.70
C LEU A 351 -18.90 0.58 -4.36
N LEU A 352 -19.64 1.60 -4.77
CA LEU A 352 -21.09 1.69 -4.57
C LEU A 352 -21.85 0.55 -5.25
N VAL A 353 -21.38 0.09 -6.40
CA VAL A 353 -21.98 -1.06 -7.11
C VAL A 353 -21.49 -2.38 -6.50
N LEU A 354 -20.25 -2.46 -6.03
CA LEU A 354 -19.68 -3.67 -5.43
C LEU A 354 -20.38 -4.06 -4.13
N ILE A 355 -20.62 -3.10 -3.24
CA ILE A 355 -21.19 -3.37 -1.90
C ILE A 355 -22.51 -4.15 -1.94
N PRO A 356 -23.53 -3.79 -2.74
CA PRO A 356 -24.78 -4.58 -2.80
C PRO A 356 -24.66 -5.89 -3.58
N ILE A 357 -23.61 -6.08 -4.38
CA ILE A 357 -23.38 -7.33 -5.13
C ILE A 357 -22.81 -8.40 -4.20
N VAL A 358 -21.96 -8.05 -3.25
CA VAL A 358 -21.25 -8.98 -2.37
C VAL A 358 -22.17 -10.06 -1.75
N PRO A 359 -23.32 -9.76 -1.12
CA PRO A 359 -24.16 -10.81 -0.52
C PRO A 359 -24.85 -11.74 -1.53
N ARG A 360 -24.78 -11.41 -2.81
CA ARG A 360 -25.41 -12.15 -3.91
C ARG A 360 -24.39 -12.81 -4.84
N ALA A 361 -23.09 -12.65 -4.49
CA ALA A 361 -22.01 -13.13 -5.33
C ALA A 361 -21.72 -14.61 -5.03
N ASP A 362 -22.24 -15.51 -5.86
CA ASP A 362 -21.92 -16.93 -5.80
C ASP A 362 -20.51 -17.23 -6.35
N SER A 363 -19.86 -16.25 -6.94
CA SER A 363 -18.50 -16.37 -7.47
C SER A 363 -17.76 -15.03 -7.52
N GLY A 364 -16.43 -15.07 -7.46
CA GLY A 364 -15.57 -13.89 -7.59
C GLY A 364 -15.79 -13.14 -8.91
N TRP A 365 -16.21 -13.80 -9.98
CA TRP A 365 -16.52 -13.20 -11.27
C TRP A 365 -17.75 -12.27 -11.25
N ALA A 366 -18.68 -12.48 -10.34
CA ALA A 366 -19.82 -11.57 -10.15
C ALA A 366 -19.37 -10.15 -9.76
N MET A 367 -18.20 -10.03 -9.14
CA MET A 367 -17.60 -8.76 -8.74
C MET A 367 -16.70 -8.13 -9.82
N ALA A 368 -16.47 -8.82 -10.96
CA ALA A 368 -15.49 -8.38 -11.97
C ALA A 368 -15.78 -6.98 -12.54
N THR A 369 -17.03 -6.67 -12.88
CA THR A 369 -17.42 -5.37 -13.45
C THR A 369 -17.19 -4.21 -12.47
N PRO A 370 -17.71 -4.22 -11.24
CA PRO A 370 -17.44 -3.14 -10.29
C PRO A 370 -15.96 -3.03 -9.92
N LEU A 371 -15.22 -4.13 -9.84
CA LEU A 371 -13.78 -4.13 -9.62
C LEU A 371 -13.02 -3.50 -10.79
N ALA A 372 -13.41 -3.79 -12.03
CA ALA A 372 -12.83 -3.15 -13.21
C ALA A 372 -13.07 -1.63 -13.23
N VAL A 373 -14.26 -1.18 -12.84
CA VAL A 373 -14.59 0.25 -12.73
C VAL A 373 -13.77 0.93 -11.63
N ALA A 374 -13.65 0.31 -10.46
CA ALA A 374 -12.80 0.80 -9.37
C ALA A 374 -11.33 0.84 -9.77
N GLY A 375 -10.84 -0.21 -10.45
CA GLY A 375 -9.49 -0.28 -11.00
C GLY A 375 -9.20 0.82 -12.02
N ALA A 376 -10.15 1.11 -12.92
CA ALA A 376 -10.03 2.23 -13.86
C ALA A 376 -9.90 3.57 -13.12
N GLY A 377 -10.69 3.78 -12.05
CA GLY A 377 -10.58 4.93 -11.17
C GLY A 377 -9.20 5.06 -10.53
N LEU A 378 -8.70 3.98 -9.92
CA LEU A 378 -7.36 3.92 -9.33
C LEU A 378 -6.26 4.20 -10.36
N GLY A 379 -6.38 3.65 -11.58
CA GLY A 379 -5.42 3.89 -12.66
C GLY A 379 -5.30 5.36 -13.04
N LEU A 380 -6.43 6.08 -13.12
CA LEU A 380 -6.44 7.53 -13.35
C LEU A 380 -5.75 8.28 -12.20
N LEU A 381 -6.02 7.90 -10.94
CA LEU A 381 -5.44 8.54 -9.76
C LEU A 381 -3.93 8.34 -9.70
N VAL A 382 -3.46 7.09 -9.85
CA VAL A 382 -2.02 6.75 -9.86
C VAL A 382 -1.27 7.54 -10.94
N SER A 383 -1.88 7.72 -12.12
CA SER A 383 -1.25 8.44 -13.23
C SER A 383 -1.09 9.94 -13.01
N GLN A 384 -1.92 10.58 -12.16
CA GLN A 384 -2.00 12.03 -12.09
C GLN A 384 -1.72 12.64 -10.72
N LEU A 385 -1.94 11.93 -9.61
CA LEU A 385 -1.80 12.51 -8.27
C LEU A 385 -0.38 12.98 -7.96
N ASN A 386 0.63 12.17 -8.31
CA ASN A 386 2.03 12.56 -8.14
C ASN A 386 2.36 13.84 -8.93
N ASN A 387 1.95 13.89 -10.19
CA ASN A 387 2.17 15.04 -11.04
C ASN A 387 1.51 16.30 -10.46
N TYR A 388 0.21 16.22 -10.11
CA TYR A 388 -0.52 17.34 -9.52
C TYR A 388 0.14 17.84 -8.23
N THR A 389 0.66 16.93 -7.41
CA THR A 389 1.27 17.24 -6.11
C THR A 389 2.64 17.91 -6.27
N LEU A 390 3.47 17.43 -7.19
CA LEU A 390 4.87 17.81 -7.29
C LEU A 390 5.14 18.89 -8.35
N ALA A 391 4.29 19.02 -9.38
CA ALA A 391 4.49 20.00 -10.45
C ALA A 391 4.70 21.45 -9.96
N PRO A 392 3.98 21.96 -8.96
CA PRO A 392 4.16 23.34 -8.50
C PRO A 392 5.31 23.50 -7.49
N ILE A 393 6.11 22.46 -7.25
CA ILE A 393 7.21 22.49 -6.29
C ILE A 393 8.52 22.85 -7.02
N GLU A 394 9.27 23.75 -6.43
CA GLU A 394 10.61 24.16 -6.93
C GLU A 394 11.54 22.94 -7.01
N GLU A 395 12.35 22.84 -8.06
CA GLU A 395 13.20 21.71 -8.38
C GLU A 395 14.09 21.27 -7.20
N GLU A 396 14.65 22.24 -6.46
CA GLU A 396 15.48 22.00 -5.28
C GLU A 396 14.74 21.26 -4.14
N ARG A 397 13.41 21.36 -4.09
CA ARG A 397 12.55 20.82 -3.04
C ARG A 397 11.72 19.61 -3.46
N VAL A 398 11.75 19.23 -4.75
CA VAL A 398 10.95 18.11 -5.29
C VAL A 398 11.28 16.81 -4.58
N SER A 399 12.54 16.52 -4.28
CA SER A 399 12.94 15.28 -3.58
C SER A 399 12.33 15.19 -2.17
N GLU A 400 12.33 16.31 -1.42
CA GLU A 400 11.70 16.38 -0.09
C GLU A 400 10.18 16.22 -0.18
N ALA A 401 9.55 16.94 -1.11
CA ALA A 401 8.11 16.87 -1.35
C ALA A 401 7.67 15.46 -1.77
N ALA A 402 8.43 14.78 -2.63
CA ALA A 402 8.20 13.41 -3.04
C ALA A 402 8.31 12.43 -1.85
N GLY A 403 9.30 12.63 -0.97
CA GLY A 403 9.44 11.86 0.27
C GLY A 403 8.22 12.00 1.18
N VAL A 404 7.74 13.24 1.38
CA VAL A 404 6.53 13.50 2.18
C VAL A 404 5.29 12.89 1.53
N ASN A 405 5.16 13.00 0.20
CA ASN A 405 4.04 12.39 -0.54
C ASN A 405 4.04 10.85 -0.43
N SER A 406 5.22 10.22 -0.53
CA SER A 406 5.39 8.78 -0.35
C SER A 406 5.07 8.33 1.08
N ALA A 407 5.53 9.08 2.10
CA ALA A 407 5.19 8.81 3.50
C ALA A 407 3.69 8.88 3.75
N GLY A 408 3.01 9.91 3.21
CA GLY A 408 1.56 10.04 3.28
C GLY A 408 0.83 8.90 2.56
N GLY A 409 1.35 8.44 1.42
CA GLY A 409 0.83 7.30 0.68
C GLY A 409 0.96 5.99 1.48
N SER A 410 2.16 5.67 1.96
CA SER A 410 2.40 4.45 2.76
C SER A 410 1.62 4.45 4.08
N PHE A 411 1.51 5.61 4.76
CA PHE A 411 0.64 5.75 5.93
C PHE A 411 -0.83 5.48 5.57
N GLY A 412 -1.31 6.04 4.45
CA GLY A 412 -2.68 5.80 3.96
C GLY A 412 -2.95 4.33 3.67
N LEU A 413 -2.00 3.65 3.03
CA LEU A 413 -2.08 2.22 2.75
C LEU A 413 -2.17 1.39 4.04
N SER A 414 -1.24 1.62 4.96
CA SER A 414 -1.20 0.94 6.26
C SER A 414 -2.48 1.18 7.07
N PHE A 415 -2.93 2.44 7.14
CA PHE A 415 -4.18 2.78 7.83
C PHE A 415 -5.40 2.11 7.17
N GLY A 416 -5.46 2.10 5.84
CA GLY A 416 -6.53 1.45 5.09
C GLY A 416 -6.60 -0.06 5.35
N LEU A 417 -5.45 -0.74 5.31
CA LEU A 417 -5.31 -2.16 5.64
C LEU A 417 -5.79 -2.45 7.08
N ALA A 418 -5.21 -1.74 8.06
CA ALA A 418 -5.52 -1.97 9.47
C ALA A 418 -6.99 -1.63 9.79
N PHE A 419 -7.48 -0.47 9.36
CA PHE A 419 -8.79 0.02 9.75
C PHE A 419 -9.94 -0.76 9.08
N ALA A 420 -9.81 -1.10 7.80
CA ALA A 420 -10.81 -1.94 7.12
C ALA A 420 -10.83 -3.37 7.68
N GLY A 421 -9.65 -3.93 8.02
CA GLY A 421 -9.54 -5.23 8.67
C GLY A 421 -10.21 -5.22 10.05
N ALA A 422 -9.89 -4.24 10.90
CA ALA A 422 -10.48 -4.09 12.23
C ALA A 422 -12.01 -3.93 12.18
N ILE A 423 -12.52 -3.10 11.27
CA ILE A 423 -13.97 -2.91 11.07
C ILE A 423 -14.63 -4.21 10.57
N MET A 424 -13.97 -4.95 9.68
CA MET A 424 -14.50 -6.23 9.20
C MET A 424 -14.67 -7.23 10.33
N LEU A 425 -13.66 -7.40 11.18
CA LEU A 425 -13.70 -8.32 12.32
C LEU A 425 -14.69 -7.88 13.39
N ALA A 426 -14.68 -6.60 13.78
CA ALA A 426 -15.64 -6.06 14.72
C ALA A 426 -17.10 -6.20 14.24
N SER A 427 -17.33 -5.98 12.93
CA SER A 427 -18.66 -6.18 12.34
C SER A 427 -19.05 -7.65 12.30
N LEU A 428 -18.11 -8.55 12.03
CA LEU A 428 -18.35 -9.98 12.00
C LEU A 428 -18.77 -10.50 13.38
N SER A 429 -18.01 -10.15 14.43
CA SER A 429 -18.35 -10.45 15.82
C SER A 429 -19.75 -9.94 16.20
N LEU A 430 -20.03 -8.66 15.91
CA LEU A 430 -21.35 -8.07 16.21
C LEU A 430 -22.50 -8.80 15.51
N VAL A 431 -22.34 -9.13 14.22
CA VAL A 431 -23.39 -9.80 13.45
C VAL A 431 -23.57 -11.25 13.91
N PHE A 432 -22.49 -11.95 14.27
CA PHE A 432 -22.58 -13.29 14.86
C PHE A 432 -23.40 -13.27 16.15
N THR A 433 -23.05 -12.38 17.09
CA THR A 433 -23.78 -12.25 18.35
C THR A 433 -25.27 -11.96 18.12
N GLN A 434 -25.59 -10.96 17.28
CA GLN A 434 -26.99 -10.62 16.98
C GLN A 434 -27.79 -11.76 16.36
N LYS A 435 -27.18 -12.49 15.42
CA LYS A 435 -27.85 -13.63 14.75
C LYS A 435 -27.98 -14.83 15.68
N ALA A 436 -26.98 -15.13 16.50
CA ALA A 436 -27.04 -16.20 17.49
C ALA A 436 -28.10 -15.92 18.54
N GLU A 437 -28.16 -14.72 19.11
CA GLU A 437 -29.15 -14.29 20.10
C GLU A 437 -30.60 -14.28 19.54
N SER A 438 -30.75 -13.99 18.24
CA SER A 438 -32.06 -13.97 17.57
C SER A 438 -32.52 -15.32 17.01
N SER A 439 -31.76 -16.40 17.19
CA SER A 439 -32.09 -17.72 16.67
C SER A 439 -33.15 -18.41 17.52
N ASP A 440 -34.24 -18.84 16.89
CA ASP A 440 -35.28 -19.64 17.50
C ASP A 440 -34.91 -21.14 17.63
N VAL A 441 -33.82 -21.57 16.98
CA VAL A 441 -33.36 -22.96 16.97
C VAL A 441 -32.39 -23.24 18.11
N LEU A 442 -31.61 -22.22 18.52
CA LEU A 442 -30.61 -22.35 19.56
C LEU A 442 -31.22 -22.06 20.94
N SER A 443 -30.94 -22.89 21.93
CA SER A 443 -31.28 -22.59 23.33
C SER A 443 -30.43 -21.41 23.83
N SER A 444 -30.87 -20.69 24.86
CA SER A 444 -30.17 -19.53 25.40
C SER A 444 -28.69 -19.80 25.76
N THR A 445 -28.40 -20.98 26.29
CA THR A 445 -27.01 -21.41 26.59
C THR A 445 -26.21 -21.67 25.31
N GLN A 446 -26.85 -22.22 24.27
CA GLN A 446 -26.18 -22.42 22.98
C GLN A 446 -25.98 -21.11 22.24
N GLN A 447 -26.90 -20.15 22.34
CA GLN A 447 -26.77 -18.80 21.76
C GLN A 447 -25.49 -18.12 22.27
N GLU A 448 -25.29 -18.12 23.59
CA GLU A 448 -24.09 -17.53 24.21
C GLU A 448 -22.82 -18.29 23.83
N GLN A 449 -22.84 -19.64 23.86
CA GLN A 449 -21.71 -20.46 23.47
C GLN A 449 -21.34 -20.29 22.00
N VAL A 450 -22.32 -20.27 21.10
CA VAL A 450 -22.11 -20.10 19.66
C VAL A 450 -21.60 -18.70 19.37
N ALA A 451 -22.17 -17.65 19.99
CA ALA A 451 -21.70 -16.28 19.83
C ALA A 451 -20.21 -16.17 20.22
N ASN A 452 -19.85 -16.67 21.41
CA ASN A 452 -18.47 -16.63 21.90
C ASN A 452 -17.51 -17.46 21.03
N GLN A 453 -17.91 -18.67 20.62
CA GLN A 453 -17.08 -19.56 19.79
C GLN A 453 -16.89 -19.03 18.36
N LEU A 454 -17.94 -18.45 17.77
CA LEU A 454 -17.82 -17.82 16.44
C LEU A 454 -17.01 -16.53 16.51
N GLU A 455 -17.12 -15.75 17.60
CA GLU A 455 -16.31 -14.58 17.82
C GLU A 455 -14.83 -14.94 17.99
N GLU A 456 -14.53 -15.91 18.86
CA GLU A 456 -13.16 -16.33 19.15
C GLU A 456 -12.46 -16.95 17.93
N ASN A 457 -13.21 -17.63 17.07
CA ASN A 457 -12.68 -18.31 15.87
C ASN A 457 -13.06 -17.63 14.55
N ALA A 458 -13.66 -16.45 14.57
CA ALA A 458 -14.18 -15.74 13.41
C ALA A 458 -13.18 -15.62 12.24
N GLU A 459 -11.90 -15.53 12.56
CA GLU A 459 -10.82 -15.27 11.62
C GLU A 459 -10.30 -16.49 10.88
N VAL A 460 -10.48 -17.69 11.46
CA VAL A 460 -9.85 -18.93 10.97
C VAL A 460 -10.87 -19.89 10.39
N MET A 461 -12.16 -19.69 10.69
CA MET A 461 -13.20 -20.67 10.46
C MET A 461 -13.86 -20.52 9.08
N THR A 462 -13.48 -21.38 8.14
CA THR A 462 -14.23 -21.57 6.88
C THR A 462 -15.52 -22.34 7.15
N ASN A 463 -16.50 -22.30 6.23
CA ASN A 463 -17.74 -23.07 6.37
C ASN A 463 -17.45 -24.58 6.47
N THR A 464 -16.56 -25.08 5.62
CA THR A 464 -16.16 -26.50 5.62
C THR A 464 -15.55 -26.91 6.98
N HIS A 465 -14.69 -26.11 7.56
CA HIS A 465 -14.11 -26.40 8.87
C HIS A 465 -15.14 -26.33 10.00
N LEU A 466 -16.07 -25.36 9.92
CA LEU A 466 -17.18 -25.25 10.87
C LEU A 466 -18.10 -26.48 10.82
N GLU A 467 -18.43 -26.99 9.63
CA GLU A 467 -19.20 -28.20 9.46
C GLU A 467 -18.52 -29.43 10.08
N GLU A 468 -17.21 -29.56 9.93
CA GLU A 468 -16.40 -30.61 10.55
C GLU A 468 -16.46 -30.56 12.09
N LEU A 469 -16.30 -29.37 12.67
CA LEU A 469 -16.35 -29.14 14.11
C LEU A 469 -17.75 -29.47 14.68
N LEU A 470 -18.79 -29.20 13.90
CA LEU A 470 -20.18 -29.43 14.30
C LEU A 470 -20.72 -30.81 13.94
N ALA A 471 -19.90 -31.74 13.42
CA ALA A 471 -20.34 -33.06 12.96
C ALA A 471 -21.04 -33.89 14.06
N GLY A 472 -20.76 -33.64 15.34
CA GLY A 472 -21.41 -34.30 16.49
C GLY A 472 -22.67 -33.62 17.01
N GLN A 473 -23.08 -32.49 16.46
CA GLN A 473 -24.26 -31.74 16.89
C GLN A 473 -25.54 -32.21 16.17
N PRO A 474 -26.74 -31.99 16.76
CA PRO A 474 -28.00 -32.22 16.06
C PRO A 474 -28.06 -31.42 14.75
N THR A 475 -28.59 -32.03 13.69
CA THR A 475 -28.61 -31.43 12.34
C THR A 475 -29.21 -30.03 12.33
N ALA A 476 -30.33 -29.80 13.04
CA ALA A 476 -30.94 -28.46 13.10
C ALA A 476 -30.02 -27.39 13.72
N VAL A 477 -29.27 -27.75 14.76
CA VAL A 477 -28.33 -26.85 15.44
C VAL A 477 -27.11 -26.55 14.53
N ARG A 478 -26.58 -27.60 13.89
CA ARG A 478 -25.48 -27.47 12.95
C ARG A 478 -25.84 -26.56 11.78
N ASP A 479 -26.95 -26.87 11.12
CA ASP A 479 -27.39 -26.11 9.94
C ASP A 479 -27.70 -24.65 10.29
N GLU A 480 -28.21 -24.37 11.49
CA GLU A 480 -28.42 -23.00 11.97
C GLU A 480 -27.11 -22.26 12.21
N ILE A 481 -26.09 -22.89 12.82
CA ILE A 481 -24.80 -22.28 13.07
C ILE A 481 -24.06 -21.97 11.76
N VAL A 482 -24.11 -22.92 10.81
CA VAL A 482 -23.55 -22.71 9.45
C VAL A 482 -24.25 -21.55 8.76
N ARG A 483 -25.58 -21.48 8.81
CA ARG A 483 -26.38 -20.37 8.26
C ARG A 483 -25.99 -19.01 8.88
N ILE A 484 -25.80 -18.95 10.20
CA ILE A 484 -25.37 -17.73 10.89
C ILE A 484 -24.02 -17.28 10.34
N ASN A 485 -23.07 -18.20 10.16
CA ASN A 485 -21.75 -17.92 9.63
C ASN A 485 -21.80 -17.43 8.17
N GLU A 486 -22.56 -18.10 7.31
CA GLU A 486 -22.74 -17.73 5.90
C GLU A 486 -23.37 -16.36 5.72
N ASP A 487 -24.37 -16.03 6.52
CA ASP A 487 -25.07 -14.76 6.46
C ASP A 487 -24.25 -13.58 7.03
N ALA A 488 -23.42 -13.82 8.07
CA ALA A 488 -22.69 -12.75 8.75
C ALA A 488 -21.51 -12.24 7.93
N ARG A 489 -20.81 -13.12 7.23
CA ARG A 489 -19.57 -12.78 6.52
C ARG A 489 -19.74 -11.78 5.37
N PRO A 490 -20.75 -11.92 4.47
CA PRO A 490 -21.00 -10.91 3.45
C PRO A 490 -21.37 -9.55 4.04
N ILE A 491 -22.10 -9.51 5.16
CA ILE A 491 -22.46 -8.27 5.85
C ILE A 491 -21.21 -7.60 6.40
N ALA A 492 -20.32 -8.34 7.05
CA ALA A 492 -19.07 -7.82 7.57
C ALA A 492 -18.19 -7.23 6.45
N LEU A 493 -18.10 -7.88 5.29
CA LEU A 493 -17.40 -7.34 4.13
C LEU A 493 -18.06 -6.05 3.61
N GLN A 494 -19.41 -6.01 3.52
CA GLN A 494 -20.10 -4.79 3.11
C GLN A 494 -19.76 -3.60 4.02
N ILE A 495 -19.76 -3.82 5.34
CA ILE A 495 -19.40 -2.79 6.32
C ILE A 495 -17.94 -2.38 6.17
N ALA A 496 -17.01 -3.32 6.01
CA ALA A 496 -15.60 -3.03 5.78
C ALA A 496 -15.37 -2.20 4.51
N LEU A 497 -16.10 -2.48 3.43
CA LEU A 497 -16.01 -1.73 2.18
C LEU A 497 -16.55 -0.29 2.26
N LEU A 498 -17.24 0.08 3.34
CA LEU A 498 -17.58 1.49 3.59
C LEU A 498 -16.35 2.35 3.89
N ILE A 499 -15.25 1.75 4.37
CA ILE A 499 -14.00 2.47 4.63
C ILE A 499 -13.36 2.96 3.33
N PRO A 500 -13.04 2.09 2.34
CA PRO A 500 -12.54 2.55 1.04
C PRO A 500 -13.55 3.45 0.31
N LEU A 501 -14.85 3.22 0.44
CA LEU A 501 -15.88 4.09 -0.13
C LEU A 501 -15.83 5.48 0.51
N GLY A 502 -15.75 5.58 1.83
CA GLY A 502 -15.62 6.85 2.55
C GLY A 502 -14.37 7.62 2.11
N ALA A 503 -13.23 6.94 2.00
CA ALA A 503 -12.00 7.53 1.49
C ALA A 503 -12.14 8.00 0.03
N ALA A 504 -12.79 7.23 -0.83
CA ALA A 504 -13.05 7.60 -2.23
C ALA A 504 -13.97 8.82 -2.35
N LEU A 505 -15.04 8.89 -1.53
CA LEU A 505 -15.96 10.05 -1.50
C LEU A 505 -15.28 11.32 -0.96
N LEU A 506 -14.47 11.20 0.10
CA LEU A 506 -13.63 12.31 0.57
C LEU A 506 -12.63 12.75 -0.49
N GLY A 507 -12.04 11.79 -1.21
CA GLY A 507 -11.19 12.03 -2.36
C GLY A 507 -11.92 12.75 -3.50
N LEU A 508 -13.17 12.39 -3.76
CA LEU A 508 -14.03 13.07 -4.74
C LEU A 508 -14.28 14.53 -4.35
N LEU A 509 -14.59 14.80 -3.08
CA LEU A 509 -14.70 16.17 -2.56
C LEU A 509 -13.38 16.96 -2.70
N ASN A 510 -12.26 16.29 -2.45
CA ASN A 510 -10.94 16.86 -2.65
C ASN A 510 -10.68 17.17 -4.14
N GLY A 511 -11.03 16.27 -5.04
CA GLY A 511 -10.97 16.45 -6.48
C GLY A 511 -11.78 17.66 -6.97
N PHE A 512 -12.99 17.89 -6.45
CA PHE A 512 -13.77 19.11 -6.72
C PHE A 512 -13.05 20.39 -6.27
N ARG A 513 -12.31 20.35 -5.14
CA ARG A 513 -11.51 21.51 -4.71
C ARG A 513 -10.31 21.71 -5.64
N MET A 514 -9.69 20.64 -6.15
CA MET A 514 -8.61 20.71 -7.13
C MET A 514 -9.07 21.38 -8.43
N THR A 515 -10.24 21.04 -8.95
CA THR A 515 -10.77 21.62 -10.21
C THR A 515 -11.14 23.11 -10.09
N ARG A 516 -11.21 23.67 -8.89
CA ARG A 516 -11.44 25.11 -8.66
C ARG A 516 -10.14 25.93 -8.71
N LEU A 517 -8.99 25.26 -8.74
CA LEU A 517 -7.68 25.89 -8.93
C LEU A 517 -7.28 25.76 -10.41
N PRO A 518 -6.52 26.73 -10.95
CA PRO A 518 -5.85 26.52 -12.24
C PRO A 518 -5.03 25.24 -12.19
N ASP A 519 -4.94 24.52 -13.30
CA ASP A 519 -4.05 23.36 -13.33
C ASP A 519 -2.59 23.81 -13.15
N PRO A 520 -1.79 23.06 -12.35
CA PRO A 520 -0.39 23.38 -12.19
C PRO A 520 0.34 23.21 -13.52
N GLU A 521 1.19 24.18 -13.87
CA GLU A 521 2.11 24.03 -15.00
C GLU A 521 3.11 22.91 -14.68
N PRO A 522 3.45 22.03 -15.65
CA PRO A 522 4.43 20.98 -15.43
C PRO A 522 5.78 21.62 -15.08
N SER A 523 6.38 21.23 -13.96
CA SER A 523 7.78 21.56 -13.72
C SER A 523 8.68 20.73 -14.64
N ALA A 524 9.88 21.23 -14.96
CA ALA A 524 10.85 20.49 -15.77
C ALA A 524 11.16 19.10 -15.20
N ALA A 525 11.10 18.94 -13.87
CA ALA A 525 11.23 17.66 -13.18
C ALA A 525 10.01 16.73 -13.40
N ALA A 526 8.78 17.29 -13.49
CA ALA A 526 7.56 16.52 -13.74
C ALA A 526 7.47 16.08 -15.21
N GLU A 527 7.96 16.86 -16.16
CA GLU A 527 8.07 16.45 -17.57
C GLU A 527 9.00 15.24 -17.73
N GLY A 528 10.02 15.13 -16.89
CA GLY A 528 10.92 13.96 -16.83
C GLY A 528 10.23 12.66 -16.44
N VAL A 529 9.17 12.71 -15.65
CA VAL A 529 8.43 11.53 -15.16
C VAL A 529 7.30 11.12 -16.12
N LEU A 530 6.78 12.04 -16.93
CA LEU A 530 5.54 11.86 -17.72
C LEU A 530 5.75 11.86 -19.24
N GLY A 531 6.91 12.23 -19.72
CA GLY A 531 7.22 12.41 -21.14
C GLY A 531 7.87 11.21 -21.83
N GLY A 532 7.66 9.99 -21.32
CA GLY A 532 8.16 8.76 -21.92
C GLY A 532 7.05 7.90 -22.49
#